data_b132dc1aecfd24a6164718bef945fc1f
#
_entry.id   b132dc1aecfd24a6164718bef945fc1f
#
_cell.length_a   1.000
_cell.length_b   1.000
_cell.length_c   1.000
_cell.angle_alpha   90.00
_cell.angle_beta   90.00
_cell.angle_gamma   90.00
#
_symmetry.space_group_name_H-M   'P 1'
#
loop_
_entity.id
_entity.type
_entity.pdbx_description
1 polymer ?
#
loop_
_entity_poly.entity_id
_entity_poly.type
_entity_poly.pdbx_seq_one_letter_code
_entity_poly.pdbx_strand_id
1 'polypeptide(L)'
;MVPWGDINTVFLDMDGTLLDLNFDNHFWLEHVPQRYAEARGMAPAAAKSELLDRYRSREGTLEWYCVDHWSRELGLDIALLKEEVHHLIAVHPHVVDFLEAVRGAGKRMVLVTNAHQKAIALKMQRTELAGHFDRIVCAHELGLPKEQVAFWARLHAIEPFMRESTLFVDDSVSVLKAARDYGIRHLCAVLRPDTSQPPRSVTEFAAIHDFSELMRVA
;
A
#
# COMPACT_ATOMS: atom_id res chain seq x y z
N MET A 1 5.93 -14.77 15.82
CA MET A 1 4.49 -14.98 16.03
C MET A 1 3.93 -13.72 16.68
N VAL A 2 2.82 -13.15 16.16
CA VAL A 2 2.20 -11.94 16.70
C VAL A 2 1.56 -12.26 18.06
N PRO A 3 1.84 -11.47 19.13
CA PRO A 3 1.21 -11.67 20.44
C PRO A 3 -0.19 -11.04 20.45
N TRP A 4 -1.17 -11.71 19.88
CA TRP A 4 -2.51 -11.18 19.67
C TRP A 4 -3.22 -10.70 20.94
N GLY A 5 -2.91 -11.29 22.10
CA GLY A 5 -3.43 -10.83 23.40
C GLY A 5 -3.02 -9.41 23.76
N ASP A 6 -1.88 -8.94 23.23
CA ASP A 6 -1.35 -7.58 23.50
C ASP A 6 -1.79 -6.58 22.45
N ILE A 7 -2.40 -7.03 21.32
CA ILE A 7 -2.78 -6.15 20.20
C ILE A 7 -4.21 -5.64 20.37
N ASN A 8 -4.39 -4.34 20.30
CA ASN A 8 -5.69 -3.66 20.31
C ASN A 8 -6.03 -3.03 18.95
N THR A 9 -5.00 -2.56 18.22
CA THR A 9 -5.15 -1.88 16.94
C THR A 9 -4.30 -2.58 15.88
N VAL A 10 -4.86 -2.74 14.69
CA VAL A 10 -4.17 -3.30 13.52
C VAL A 10 -4.16 -2.24 12.41
N PHE A 11 -2.99 -1.77 12.05
CA PHE A 11 -2.76 -0.94 10.88
C PHE A 11 -2.34 -1.82 9.71
N LEU A 12 -2.94 -1.61 8.57
CA LEU A 12 -2.70 -2.38 7.36
C LEU A 12 -2.41 -1.44 6.19
N ASP A 13 -1.34 -1.70 5.48
CA ASP A 13 -1.14 -1.09 4.17
C ASP A 13 -2.04 -1.74 3.13
N MET A 14 -2.18 -1.12 1.95
CA MET A 14 -3.02 -1.58 0.86
C MET A 14 -2.22 -2.32 -0.22
N ASP A 15 -1.34 -1.63 -0.91
CA ASP A 15 -0.70 -2.08 -2.15
C ASP A 15 0.57 -2.89 -1.89
N GLY A 16 0.57 -4.16 -2.29
CA GLY A 16 1.63 -5.11 -1.93
C GLY A 16 1.43 -5.74 -0.55
N THR A 17 0.37 -5.37 0.16
CA THR A 17 0.02 -5.91 1.48
C THR A 17 -1.32 -6.64 1.42
N LEU A 18 -2.42 -5.93 1.32
CA LEU A 18 -3.74 -6.53 1.16
C LEU A 18 -4.06 -6.83 -0.31
N LEU A 19 -3.56 -5.99 -1.21
CA LEU A 19 -3.74 -6.12 -2.66
C LEU A 19 -2.43 -6.47 -3.33
N ASP A 20 -2.53 -7.34 -4.35
CA ASP A 20 -1.40 -7.75 -5.17
C ASP A 20 -0.78 -6.54 -5.89
N LEU A 21 0.50 -6.30 -5.67
CA LEU A 21 1.25 -5.21 -6.29
C LEU A 21 1.41 -5.38 -7.80
N ASN A 22 1.11 -6.57 -8.34
CA ASN A 22 1.15 -6.83 -9.79
C ASN A 22 0.31 -5.81 -10.58
N PHE A 23 -0.85 -5.38 -10.06
CA PHE A 23 -1.65 -4.32 -10.69
C PHE A 23 -0.85 -3.03 -10.86
N ASP A 24 -0.23 -2.53 -9.78
CA ASP A 24 0.51 -1.26 -9.85
C ASP A 24 1.82 -1.40 -10.65
N ASN A 25 2.52 -2.54 -10.53
CA ASN A 25 3.70 -2.82 -11.33
C ASN A 25 3.37 -2.85 -12.83
N HIS A 26 2.34 -3.59 -13.24
CA HIS A 26 1.89 -3.61 -14.64
C HIS A 26 1.46 -2.22 -15.10
N PHE A 27 0.67 -1.51 -14.27
CA PHE A 27 0.17 -0.17 -14.62
C PHE A 27 1.32 0.80 -14.89
N TRP A 28 2.26 0.96 -13.95
CA TRP A 28 3.32 1.95 -14.06
C TRP A 28 4.46 1.56 -15.00
N LEU A 29 4.76 0.25 -15.13
CA LEU A 29 5.92 -0.21 -15.89
C LEU A 29 5.58 -0.65 -17.31
N GLU A 30 4.30 -0.91 -17.62
CA GLU A 30 3.88 -1.38 -18.95
C GLU A 30 2.77 -0.49 -19.53
N HIS A 31 1.63 -0.35 -18.84
CA HIS A 31 0.45 0.31 -19.38
C HIS A 31 0.65 1.82 -19.59
N VAL A 32 1.10 2.56 -18.58
CA VAL A 32 1.37 4.01 -18.71
C VAL A 32 2.44 4.28 -19.77
N PRO A 33 3.61 3.58 -19.83
CA PRO A 33 4.58 3.77 -20.89
C PRO A 33 4.02 3.54 -22.30
N GLN A 34 3.17 2.53 -22.49
CA GLN A 34 2.53 2.28 -23.78
C GLN A 34 1.61 3.45 -24.17
N ARG A 35 0.73 3.90 -23.27
CA ARG A 35 -0.21 5.00 -23.52
C ARG A 35 0.51 6.33 -23.74
N TYR A 36 1.62 6.56 -23.02
CA TYR A 36 2.49 7.73 -23.19
C TYR A 36 3.17 7.70 -24.56
N ALA A 37 3.70 6.56 -25.00
CA ALA A 37 4.30 6.40 -26.31
C ALA A 37 3.29 6.68 -27.44
N GLU A 38 2.08 6.13 -27.34
CA GLU A 38 0.98 6.37 -28.30
C GLU A 38 0.64 7.86 -28.40
N ALA A 39 0.47 8.53 -27.24
CA ALA A 39 0.10 9.94 -27.18
C ALA A 39 1.20 10.88 -27.73
N ARG A 40 2.46 10.45 -27.68
CA ARG A 40 3.62 11.26 -28.11
C ARG A 40 4.20 10.84 -29.46
N GLY A 41 3.71 9.77 -30.10
CA GLY A 41 4.23 9.23 -31.35
C GLY A 41 5.67 8.77 -31.23
N MET A 42 6.06 8.19 -30.10
CA MET A 42 7.42 7.73 -29.83
C MET A 42 7.49 6.21 -29.66
N ALA A 43 8.70 5.64 -29.73
CA ALA A 43 8.90 4.22 -29.54
C ALA A 43 8.61 3.81 -28.07
N PRO A 44 7.90 2.68 -27.81
CA PRO A 44 7.55 2.25 -26.44
C PRO A 44 8.76 2.11 -25.51
N ALA A 45 9.89 1.60 -26.00
CA ALA A 45 11.10 1.46 -25.21
C ALA A 45 11.69 2.82 -24.77
N ALA A 46 11.63 3.84 -25.63
CA ALA A 46 12.08 5.18 -25.29
C ALA A 46 11.14 5.83 -24.25
N ALA A 47 9.83 5.68 -24.43
CA ALA A 47 8.84 6.14 -23.46
C ALA A 47 9.06 5.51 -22.07
N LYS A 48 9.26 4.20 -22.03
CA LYS A 48 9.52 3.46 -20.78
C LYS A 48 10.79 3.96 -20.08
N SER A 49 11.88 4.15 -20.82
CA SER A 49 13.15 4.65 -20.26
C SER A 49 12.99 6.06 -19.68
N GLU A 50 12.35 6.96 -20.43
CA GLU A 50 12.08 8.33 -19.97
C GLU A 50 11.23 8.36 -18.70
N LEU A 51 10.16 7.56 -18.65
CA LEU A 51 9.27 7.51 -17.49
C LEU A 51 9.94 6.92 -16.25
N LEU A 52 10.79 5.88 -16.41
CA LEU A 52 11.54 5.33 -15.30
C LEU A 52 12.46 6.36 -14.63
N ASP A 53 13.11 7.23 -15.40
CA ASP A 53 13.94 8.29 -14.85
C ASP A 53 13.11 9.34 -14.11
N ARG A 54 11.94 9.72 -14.65
CA ARG A 54 10.98 10.61 -13.97
C ARG A 54 10.48 10.00 -12.66
N TYR A 55 10.11 8.71 -12.67
CA TYR A 55 9.65 8.00 -11.47
C TYR A 55 10.72 8.00 -10.38
N ARG A 56 11.95 7.61 -10.70
CA ARG A 56 13.07 7.61 -9.75
C ARG A 56 13.32 8.96 -9.10
N SER A 57 13.12 10.08 -9.85
CA SER A 57 13.30 11.43 -9.33
C SER A 57 12.29 11.83 -8.25
N ARG A 58 11.19 11.11 -8.11
CA ARG A 58 10.10 11.36 -7.14
C ARG A 58 9.98 10.31 -6.06
N GLU A 59 10.76 9.23 -6.13
CA GLU A 59 10.72 8.15 -5.16
C GLU A 59 10.86 8.67 -3.72
N GLY A 60 10.03 8.14 -2.79
CA GLY A 60 10.00 8.58 -1.40
C GLY A 60 9.29 9.90 -1.12
N THR A 61 8.61 10.49 -2.11
CA THR A 61 7.77 11.68 -1.96
C THR A 61 6.30 11.35 -2.14
N LEU A 62 5.38 12.22 -1.67
CA LEU A 62 3.95 12.06 -1.95
C LEU A 62 3.61 12.16 -3.44
N GLU A 63 4.41 12.92 -4.20
CA GLU A 63 4.22 13.06 -5.65
C GLU A 63 4.37 11.71 -6.37
N TRP A 64 5.25 10.83 -5.87
CA TRP A 64 5.40 9.45 -6.36
C TRP A 64 4.07 8.69 -6.39
N TYR A 65 3.25 8.84 -5.37
CA TYR A 65 1.97 8.14 -5.22
C TYR A 65 0.77 8.93 -5.79
N CYS A 66 0.98 10.17 -6.25
CA CYS A 66 -0.08 11.11 -6.58
C CYS A 66 -0.58 10.95 -8.02
N VAL A 67 -1.80 10.43 -8.18
CA VAL A 67 -2.47 10.31 -9.49
C VAL A 67 -2.57 11.66 -10.21
N ASP A 68 -2.92 12.72 -9.47
CA ASP A 68 -3.09 14.06 -10.06
C ASP A 68 -1.76 14.71 -10.45
N HIS A 69 -0.68 14.45 -9.71
CA HIS A 69 0.66 14.87 -10.10
C HIS A 69 1.05 14.24 -11.43
N TRP A 70 0.96 12.93 -11.54
CA TRP A 70 1.33 12.23 -12.75
C TRP A 70 0.42 12.54 -13.94
N SER A 71 -0.87 12.84 -13.70
CA SER A 71 -1.76 13.29 -14.77
C SER A 71 -1.29 14.61 -15.39
N ARG A 72 -0.87 15.57 -14.56
CA ARG A 72 -0.33 16.85 -15.04
C ARG A 72 1.04 16.69 -15.72
N GLU A 73 1.95 15.93 -15.08
CA GLU A 73 3.31 15.71 -15.58
C GLU A 73 3.33 14.99 -16.94
N LEU A 74 2.46 14.03 -17.14
CA LEU A 74 2.46 13.19 -18.33
C LEU A 74 1.47 13.67 -19.41
N GLY A 75 0.54 14.56 -19.04
CA GLY A 75 -0.53 15.00 -19.94
C GLY A 75 -1.50 13.86 -20.28
N LEU A 76 -1.70 12.92 -19.36
CA LEU A 76 -2.59 11.76 -19.49
C LEU A 76 -3.60 11.72 -18.34
N ASP A 77 -4.78 11.21 -18.56
CA ASP A 77 -5.71 10.94 -17.46
C ASP A 77 -5.34 9.63 -16.76
N ILE A 78 -4.47 9.72 -15.74
CA ILE A 78 -3.97 8.55 -15.01
C ILE A 78 -5.09 7.80 -14.29
N ALA A 79 -6.14 8.49 -13.82
CA ALA A 79 -7.27 7.85 -13.19
C ALA A 79 -8.04 6.96 -14.20
N LEU A 80 -8.32 7.49 -15.38
CA LEU A 80 -8.96 6.73 -16.46
C LEU A 80 -8.09 5.56 -16.92
N LEU A 81 -6.79 5.75 -17.07
CA LEU A 81 -5.87 4.68 -17.45
C LEU A 81 -5.84 3.54 -16.41
N LYS A 82 -5.98 3.84 -15.11
CA LYS A 82 -6.10 2.80 -14.08
C LYS A 82 -7.38 1.96 -14.24
N GLU A 83 -8.46 2.58 -14.69
CA GLU A 83 -9.70 1.85 -14.98
C GLU A 83 -9.57 0.89 -16.17
N GLU A 84 -8.74 1.19 -17.18
CA GLU A 84 -8.52 0.30 -18.32
C GLU A 84 -7.96 -1.07 -17.92
N VAL A 85 -7.14 -1.12 -16.86
CA VAL A 85 -6.49 -2.35 -16.36
C VAL A 85 -7.01 -2.80 -14.98
N HIS A 86 -8.16 -2.28 -14.54
CA HIS A 86 -8.73 -2.61 -13.22
C HIS A 86 -8.97 -4.10 -12.98
N HIS A 87 -9.08 -4.89 -14.05
CA HIS A 87 -9.24 -6.34 -13.98
C HIS A 87 -8.03 -7.06 -13.35
N LEU A 88 -6.88 -6.38 -13.25
CA LEU A 88 -5.69 -6.88 -12.56
C LEU A 88 -5.68 -6.61 -11.05
N ILE A 89 -6.64 -5.81 -10.54
CA ILE A 89 -6.76 -5.59 -9.10
C ILE A 89 -7.19 -6.90 -8.43
N ALA A 90 -6.33 -7.44 -7.58
CA ALA A 90 -6.58 -8.69 -6.88
C ALA A 90 -6.27 -8.56 -5.39
N VAL A 91 -7.07 -9.22 -4.57
CA VAL A 91 -6.83 -9.36 -3.12
C VAL A 91 -5.89 -10.53 -2.90
N HIS A 92 -4.89 -10.36 -2.02
CA HIS A 92 -4.00 -11.45 -1.64
C HIS A 92 -4.75 -12.61 -0.98
N PRO A 93 -4.24 -13.85 -1.10
CA PRO A 93 -4.85 -15.01 -0.43
C PRO A 93 -5.01 -14.79 1.07
N HIS A 94 -6.12 -15.28 1.63
CA HIS A 94 -6.45 -15.25 3.06
C HIS A 94 -6.63 -13.86 3.68
N VAL A 95 -6.62 -12.78 2.90
CA VAL A 95 -6.82 -11.41 3.43
C VAL A 95 -8.22 -11.26 4.01
N VAL A 96 -9.27 -11.67 3.29
CA VAL A 96 -10.66 -11.51 3.77
C VAL A 96 -10.87 -12.30 5.07
N ASP A 97 -10.43 -13.56 5.09
CA ASP A 97 -10.54 -14.41 6.29
C ASP A 97 -9.80 -13.79 7.49
N PHE A 98 -8.62 -13.20 7.24
CA PHE A 98 -7.84 -12.49 8.26
C PHE A 98 -8.58 -11.25 8.79
N LEU A 99 -9.13 -10.41 7.91
CA LEU A 99 -9.88 -9.21 8.31
C LEU A 99 -11.11 -9.58 9.14
N GLU A 100 -11.82 -10.66 8.77
CA GLU A 100 -12.95 -11.18 9.53
C GLU A 100 -12.52 -11.71 10.92
N ALA A 101 -11.41 -12.43 10.98
CA ALA A 101 -10.87 -12.93 12.25
C ALA A 101 -10.48 -11.79 13.20
N VAL A 102 -9.80 -10.76 12.69
CA VAL A 102 -9.40 -9.57 13.47
C VAL A 102 -10.63 -8.81 13.97
N ARG A 103 -11.65 -8.65 13.12
CA ARG A 103 -12.93 -8.04 13.50
C ARG A 103 -13.66 -8.88 14.55
N GLY A 104 -13.73 -10.20 14.37
CA GLY A 104 -14.34 -11.14 15.32
C GLY A 104 -13.68 -11.10 16.70
N ALA A 105 -12.38 -10.78 16.76
CA ALA A 105 -11.64 -10.56 18.00
C ALA A 105 -11.83 -9.16 18.60
N GLY A 106 -12.69 -8.31 18.02
CA GLY A 106 -13.02 -6.98 18.53
C GLY A 106 -11.87 -5.97 18.43
N LYS A 107 -10.89 -6.18 17.55
CA LYS A 107 -9.74 -5.29 17.39
C LYS A 107 -10.04 -4.18 16.38
N ARG A 108 -9.52 -2.99 16.63
CA ARG A 108 -9.65 -1.86 15.73
C ARG A 108 -8.78 -2.06 14.49
N MET A 109 -9.35 -1.87 13.30
CA MET A 109 -8.64 -1.97 12.02
C MET A 109 -8.64 -0.66 11.27
N VAL A 110 -7.44 -0.21 10.88
CA VAL A 110 -7.26 1.02 10.09
C VAL A 110 -6.40 0.72 8.86
N LEU A 111 -6.92 1.05 7.70
CA LEU A 111 -6.13 1.06 6.47
C LEU A 111 -5.28 2.34 6.45
N VAL A 112 -3.96 2.20 6.27
CA VAL A 112 -3.00 3.32 6.24
C VAL A 112 -2.15 3.20 4.98
N THR A 113 -2.43 4.03 3.97
CA THR A 113 -1.83 3.87 2.64
C THR A 113 -1.24 5.17 2.09
N ASN A 114 -0.17 5.05 1.32
CA ASN A 114 0.40 6.14 0.51
C ASN A 114 -0.40 6.39 -0.79
N ALA A 115 -1.27 5.46 -1.20
CA ALA A 115 -2.03 5.60 -2.43
C ALA A 115 -2.89 6.87 -2.43
N HIS A 116 -3.01 7.49 -3.61
CA HIS A 116 -3.88 8.64 -3.82
C HIS A 116 -5.36 8.25 -3.69
N GLN A 117 -6.19 9.18 -3.22
CA GLN A 117 -7.64 8.95 -2.96
C GLN A 117 -8.38 8.35 -4.16
N LYS A 118 -8.07 8.77 -5.40
CA LYS A 118 -8.67 8.21 -6.62
C LYS A 118 -8.32 6.73 -6.81
N ALA A 119 -7.08 6.34 -6.48
CA ALA A 119 -6.66 4.94 -6.55
C ALA A 119 -7.32 4.10 -5.44
N ILE A 120 -7.43 4.65 -4.22
CA ILE A 120 -8.15 4.01 -3.10
C ILE A 120 -9.61 3.76 -3.51
N ALA A 121 -10.31 4.77 -4.04
CA ALA A 121 -11.71 4.65 -4.45
C ALA A 121 -11.92 3.52 -5.46
N LEU A 122 -11.11 3.47 -6.52
CA LEU A 122 -11.17 2.40 -7.52
C LEU A 122 -10.93 1.02 -6.90
N LYS A 123 -9.86 0.87 -6.09
CA LYS A 123 -9.48 -0.40 -5.48
C LYS A 123 -10.53 -0.88 -4.48
N MET A 124 -11.04 -0.01 -3.63
CA MET A 124 -12.10 -0.36 -2.66
C MET A 124 -13.41 -0.73 -3.34
N GLN A 125 -13.78 -0.06 -4.44
CA GLN A 125 -14.95 -0.42 -5.23
C GLN A 125 -14.83 -1.81 -5.87
N ARG A 126 -13.61 -2.19 -6.30
CA ARG A 126 -13.37 -3.47 -6.98
C ARG A 126 -13.23 -4.65 -6.04
N THR A 127 -12.75 -4.41 -4.85
CA THR A 127 -12.44 -5.48 -3.87
C THR A 127 -13.46 -5.58 -2.74
N GLU A 128 -14.32 -4.58 -2.58
CA GLU A 128 -15.32 -4.46 -1.51
C GLU A 128 -14.72 -4.48 -0.09
N LEU A 129 -13.40 -4.25 0.04
CA LEU A 129 -12.71 -4.32 1.34
C LEU A 129 -13.03 -3.15 2.28
N ALA A 130 -13.55 -2.02 1.76
CA ALA A 130 -13.77 -0.82 2.57
C ALA A 130 -14.58 -1.07 3.85
N GLY A 131 -15.59 -1.95 3.78
CA GLY A 131 -16.45 -2.31 4.89
C GLY A 131 -15.74 -3.03 6.05
N HIS A 132 -14.51 -3.51 5.88
CA HIS A 132 -13.74 -4.18 6.94
C HIS A 132 -13.01 -3.20 7.86
N PHE A 133 -12.79 -1.95 7.46
CA PHE A 133 -12.01 -0.99 8.22
C PHE A 133 -12.87 -0.03 9.03
N ASP A 134 -12.43 0.26 10.25
CA ASP A 134 -13.02 1.34 11.08
C ASP A 134 -12.65 2.71 10.52
N ARG A 135 -11.50 2.80 9.83
CA ARG A 135 -11.03 4.01 9.16
C ARG A 135 -10.09 3.68 8.01
N ILE A 136 -10.14 4.51 6.97
CA ILE A 136 -9.16 4.53 5.87
C ILE A 136 -8.43 5.87 5.96
N VAL A 137 -7.09 5.82 6.06
CA VAL A 137 -6.23 7.01 6.11
C VAL A 137 -5.35 7.05 4.88
N CYS A 138 -5.54 8.09 4.09
CA CYS A 138 -4.72 8.40 2.93
C CYS A 138 -3.57 9.33 3.34
N ALA A 139 -2.32 8.98 3.01
CA ALA A 139 -1.16 9.79 3.36
C ALA A 139 -1.22 11.22 2.78
N HIS A 140 -1.91 11.40 1.65
CA HIS A 140 -2.12 12.72 1.06
C HIS A 140 -2.95 13.67 1.95
N GLU A 141 -3.84 13.15 2.81
CA GLU A 141 -4.60 13.94 3.79
C GLU A 141 -3.67 14.52 4.87
N LEU A 142 -2.61 13.79 5.19
CA LEU A 142 -1.62 14.19 6.19
C LEU A 142 -0.45 15.01 5.58
N GLY A 143 -0.34 15.07 4.25
CA GLY A 143 0.68 15.82 3.54
C GLY A 143 2.11 15.27 3.69
N LEU A 144 2.27 14.01 4.09
CA LEU A 144 3.55 13.32 4.27
C LEU A 144 3.41 11.84 3.88
N PRO A 145 4.42 11.23 3.24
CA PRO A 145 4.43 9.79 2.98
C PRO A 145 4.80 9.01 4.25
N LYS A 146 4.38 7.74 4.31
CA LYS A 146 4.59 6.83 5.46
C LYS A 146 6.07 6.57 5.80
N GLU A 147 6.96 6.78 4.86
CA GLU A 147 8.42 6.68 5.02
C GLU A 147 9.00 7.73 5.96
N GLN A 148 8.24 8.78 6.26
CA GLN A 148 8.68 9.84 7.17
C GLN A 148 8.13 9.62 8.57
N VAL A 149 8.98 9.68 9.59
CA VAL A 149 8.57 9.53 11.01
C VAL A 149 7.49 10.55 11.39
N ALA A 150 7.55 11.76 10.83
CA ALA A 150 6.56 12.82 11.08
C ALA A 150 5.13 12.46 10.59
N PHE A 151 5.01 11.57 9.58
CA PHE A 151 3.70 11.04 9.17
C PHE A 151 2.99 10.35 10.33
N TRP A 152 3.69 9.49 11.07
CA TRP A 152 3.15 8.72 12.18
C TRP A 152 2.70 9.59 13.35
N ALA A 153 3.39 10.72 13.58
CA ALA A 153 2.95 11.70 14.57
C ALA A 153 1.66 12.40 14.13
N ARG A 154 1.52 12.74 12.83
CA ARG A 154 0.26 13.31 12.28
C ARG A 154 -0.87 12.29 12.30
N LEU A 155 -0.57 11.03 11.95
CA LEU A 155 -1.55 9.94 12.05
C LEU A 155 -2.06 9.82 13.49
N HIS A 156 -1.18 9.79 14.48
CA HIS A 156 -1.55 9.65 15.88
C HIS A 156 -2.45 10.81 16.37
N ALA A 157 -2.27 12.01 15.84
CA ALA A 157 -3.10 13.17 16.19
C ALA A 157 -4.54 13.05 15.69
N ILE A 158 -4.78 12.37 14.57
CA ILE A 158 -6.12 12.21 13.97
C ILE A 158 -6.76 10.85 14.24
N GLU A 159 -5.94 9.85 14.55
CA GLU A 159 -6.30 8.46 14.85
C GLU A 159 -5.47 8.02 16.06
N PRO A 160 -5.93 8.30 17.30
CA PRO A 160 -5.20 7.93 18.51
C PRO A 160 -5.07 6.41 18.66
N PHE A 161 -3.86 5.94 18.97
CA PHE A 161 -3.54 4.53 19.18
C PHE A 161 -2.44 4.35 20.23
N MET A 162 -2.34 3.18 20.83
CA MET A 162 -1.24 2.85 21.74
C MET A 162 -0.14 2.12 20.93
N ARG A 163 1.06 2.68 20.90
CA ARG A 163 2.19 2.17 20.11
C ARG A 163 2.57 0.74 20.51
N GLU A 164 2.48 0.45 21.80
CA GLU A 164 2.83 -0.84 22.41
C GLU A 164 1.84 -1.96 22.04
N SER A 165 0.59 -1.60 21.73
CA SER A 165 -0.47 -2.55 21.39
C SER A 165 -0.98 -2.39 19.95
N THR A 166 -0.18 -1.79 19.07
CA THR A 166 -0.47 -1.67 17.65
C THR A 166 0.39 -2.63 16.84
N LEU A 167 -0.27 -3.43 16.01
CA LEU A 167 0.37 -4.18 14.93
C LEU A 167 0.28 -3.35 13.64
N PHE A 168 1.39 -3.21 12.93
CA PHE A 168 1.39 -2.65 11.58
C PHE A 168 1.99 -3.67 10.60
N VAL A 169 1.25 -3.93 9.51
CA VAL A 169 1.65 -4.84 8.42
C VAL A 169 1.82 -4.02 7.14
N ASP A 170 2.98 -4.13 6.52
CA ASP A 170 3.34 -3.37 5.31
C ASP A 170 4.39 -4.15 4.50
N ASP A 171 4.42 -3.99 3.19
CA ASP A 171 5.43 -4.64 2.35
C ASP A 171 6.73 -3.82 2.26
N SER A 172 6.68 -2.52 2.54
CA SER A 172 7.82 -1.60 2.41
C SER A 172 8.69 -1.56 3.68
N VAL A 173 9.92 -2.01 3.55
CA VAL A 173 10.92 -1.96 4.65
C VAL A 173 11.20 -0.52 5.10
N SER A 174 11.21 0.46 4.19
CA SER A 174 11.42 1.87 4.54
C SER A 174 10.28 2.43 5.39
N VAL A 175 9.05 2.05 5.08
CA VAL A 175 7.85 2.42 5.85
C VAL A 175 7.89 1.77 7.23
N LEU A 176 8.20 0.47 7.30
CA LEU A 176 8.33 -0.24 8.59
C LEU A 176 9.42 0.36 9.48
N LYS A 177 10.55 0.80 8.90
CA LYS A 177 11.60 1.53 9.63
C LYS A 177 11.08 2.84 10.23
N ALA A 178 10.37 3.65 9.46
CA ALA A 178 9.79 4.89 9.94
C ALA A 178 8.76 4.65 11.06
N ALA A 179 7.92 3.62 10.93
CA ALA A 179 6.98 3.20 11.96
C ALA A 179 7.67 2.75 13.25
N ARG A 180 8.77 1.96 13.14
CA ARG A 180 9.62 1.57 14.27
C ARG A 180 10.24 2.77 14.96
N ASP A 181 10.80 3.67 14.19
CA ASP A 181 11.47 4.87 14.71
C ASP A 181 10.49 5.83 15.40
N TYR A 182 9.21 5.78 15.02
CA TYR A 182 8.13 6.45 15.75
C TYR A 182 7.75 5.71 17.03
N GLY A 183 8.04 4.41 17.15
CA GLY A 183 7.80 3.60 18.34
C GLY A 183 6.67 2.59 18.24
N ILE A 184 6.13 2.30 17.05
CA ILE A 184 5.18 1.18 16.89
C ILE A 184 5.91 -0.13 17.15
N ARG A 185 5.39 -0.92 18.09
CA ARG A 185 6.10 -2.08 18.63
C ARG A 185 6.02 -3.32 17.76
N HIS A 186 4.85 -3.60 17.20
CA HIS A 186 4.63 -4.84 16.45
C HIS A 186 4.59 -4.53 14.96
N LEU A 187 5.61 -4.97 14.25
CA LEU A 187 5.80 -4.71 12.83
C LEU A 187 5.94 -6.03 12.08
N CYS A 188 5.27 -6.15 10.95
CA CYS A 188 5.29 -7.36 10.14
C CYS A 188 5.43 -7.00 8.66
N ALA A 189 6.42 -7.60 8.00
CA ALA A 189 6.65 -7.43 6.58
C ALA A 189 5.90 -8.47 5.76
N VAL A 190 5.44 -8.09 4.55
CA VAL A 190 4.93 -9.01 3.54
C VAL A 190 6.06 -9.39 2.60
N LEU A 191 6.36 -10.69 2.47
CA LEU A 191 7.48 -11.19 1.67
C LEU A 191 7.15 -11.32 0.18
N ARG A 192 5.89 -11.44 -0.18
CA ARG A 192 5.46 -11.61 -1.56
C ARG A 192 4.40 -10.56 -1.95
N PRO A 193 4.78 -9.28 -2.06
CA PRO A 193 3.85 -8.21 -2.40
C PRO A 193 3.28 -8.31 -3.83
N ASP A 194 4.03 -8.91 -4.76
CA ASP A 194 3.65 -9.18 -6.14
C ASP A 194 3.68 -10.70 -6.36
N THR A 195 2.53 -11.30 -6.62
CA THR A 195 2.42 -12.76 -6.79
C THR A 195 3.07 -13.27 -8.08
N SER A 196 3.36 -12.40 -9.03
CA SER A 196 4.10 -12.75 -10.26
C SER A 196 5.62 -12.83 -10.04
N GLN A 197 6.11 -12.35 -8.89
CA GLN A 197 7.53 -12.30 -8.54
C GLN A 197 7.88 -13.30 -7.43
N PRO A 198 9.16 -13.72 -7.34
CA PRO A 198 9.61 -14.52 -6.20
C PRO A 198 9.51 -13.73 -4.89
N PRO A 199 9.35 -14.43 -3.74
CA PRO A 199 9.37 -13.78 -2.43
C PRO A 199 10.67 -13.02 -2.18
N ARG A 200 10.58 -11.87 -1.50
CA ARG A 200 11.73 -11.08 -1.06
C ARG A 200 12.27 -11.62 0.27
N SER A 201 13.53 -11.36 0.55
CA SER A 201 14.12 -11.65 1.86
C SER A 201 14.09 -10.39 2.73
N VAL A 202 13.43 -10.47 3.87
CA VAL A 202 13.41 -9.41 4.89
C VAL A 202 13.86 -10.05 6.20
N THR A 203 14.95 -9.53 6.79
CA THR A 203 15.55 -10.08 8.02
C THR A 203 15.40 -9.15 9.24
N GLU A 204 15.02 -7.88 9.00
CA GLU A 204 14.95 -6.86 10.06
C GLU A 204 13.63 -6.89 10.84
N PHE A 205 12.58 -7.50 10.28
CA PHE A 205 11.23 -7.54 10.83
C PHE A 205 10.69 -8.98 10.84
N ALA A 206 9.73 -9.25 11.71
CA ALA A 206 8.87 -10.40 11.54
C ALA A 206 8.20 -10.30 10.15
N ALA A 207 8.03 -11.43 9.49
CA ALA A 207 7.54 -11.41 8.12
C ALA A 207 6.62 -12.60 7.85
N ILE A 208 5.72 -12.42 6.88
CA ILE A 208 4.76 -13.42 6.42
C ILE A 208 4.84 -13.60 4.91
N HIS A 209 4.56 -14.80 4.43
CA HIS A 209 4.33 -15.09 3.00
C HIS A 209 2.90 -14.78 2.59
N ASP A 210 1.95 -15.07 3.47
CA ASP A 210 0.53 -14.77 3.30
C ASP A 210 -0.18 -14.59 4.66
N PHE A 211 -1.43 -14.11 4.63
CA PHE A 211 -2.19 -13.76 5.82
C PHE A 211 -2.68 -14.95 6.65
N SER A 212 -2.61 -16.20 6.14
CA SER A 212 -2.92 -17.39 6.94
C SER A 212 -2.00 -17.55 8.15
N GLU A 213 -0.75 -17.03 8.04
CA GLU A 213 0.22 -17.07 9.14
C GLU A 213 -0.15 -16.14 10.31
N LEU A 214 -1.03 -15.17 10.08
CA LEU A 214 -1.54 -14.22 11.09
C LEU A 214 -2.91 -14.63 11.68
N MET A 215 -3.60 -15.63 11.14
CA MET A 215 -4.99 -15.95 11.51
C MET A 215 -5.17 -16.57 12.90
N ARG A 216 -4.11 -16.86 13.65
CA ARG A 216 -4.23 -17.34 15.04
C ARG A 216 -4.53 -16.17 15.99
N VAL A 217 -5.60 -15.44 15.68
CA VAL A 217 -6.13 -14.34 16.48
C VAL A 217 -7.02 -14.99 17.58
N ALA A 218 -6.41 -15.36 18.70
CA ALA A 218 -7.13 -15.88 19.85
C ALA A 218 -7.15 -14.86 20.98
#